data_6f8576c43a0608bd9e9da6d569fd1753
#
_entry.id   6f8576c43a0608bd9e9da6d569fd1753
#
_cell.length_a   1.000
_cell.length_b   1.000
_cell.length_c   1.000
_cell.angle_alpha   90.00
_cell.angle_beta   90.00
_cell.angle_gamma   90.00
#
_symmetry.space_group_name_H-M   'P 1'
#
loop_
_entity.id
_entity.type
_entity.pdbx_description
1 polymer ?
#
loop_
_entity_poly.entity_id
_entity_poly.type
_entity_poly.pdbx_seq_one_letter_code
_entity_poly.pdbx_strand_id
1 'polypeptide(L)'
;SWSRYSFIGVNSMAQLRSDHGKANWLGQVPAGVPTEGDVIEVAEASLKVLKAPHVSGLPNLTSGLVGSVGWDAIRHWEPKLRAEAPDETGQPEVTLALATDIAVVDHVSGSVWLIANAVNVDDRPTRADAAYDEAIERLDAMQRKAATPVAGEARVSVLDRSMPQPQLRFRTAKAEYERWVEETKRHIVDGDVFQTVISQRLDLDSPADPFDVYRVLRTLNPSPYMYFMT
;
A
#
# COMPACT_ATOMS: atom_id res chain seq x y z
N SER A 1 18.03 -0.35 13.31
CA SER A 1 16.99 -0.50 12.29
C SER A 1 15.99 -1.56 12.75
N TRP A 2 14.71 -1.22 12.82
CA TRP A 2 13.67 -2.15 13.26
C TRP A 2 13.27 -3.14 12.18
N SER A 3 13.52 -2.83 10.88
CA SER A 3 13.24 -3.73 9.79
C SER A 3 14.52 -4.14 9.06
N ARG A 4 14.60 -5.41 8.74
CA ARG A 4 15.69 -5.95 7.96
C ARG A 4 15.60 -5.56 6.50
N TYR A 5 14.40 -5.47 5.94
CA TYR A 5 14.19 -5.29 4.51
C TYR A 5 13.50 -3.98 4.17
N SER A 6 13.90 -3.37 3.05
CA SER A 6 13.11 -2.38 2.33
C SER A 6 12.71 -2.95 0.99
N PHE A 7 11.41 -2.85 0.65
CA PHE A 7 10.84 -3.33 -0.59
C PHE A 7 10.51 -2.15 -1.50
N ILE A 8 10.84 -2.27 -2.78
CA ILE A 8 10.57 -1.28 -3.80
C ILE A 8 9.86 -2.00 -4.94
N GLY A 9 8.58 -1.74 -5.12
CA GLY A 9 7.83 -2.18 -6.30
C GLY A 9 8.33 -1.36 -7.51
N VAL A 10 8.73 -2.06 -8.56
CA VAL A 10 9.30 -1.40 -9.75
C VAL A 10 8.25 -1.24 -10.84
N ASN A 11 7.47 -2.30 -11.06
CA ASN A 11 6.36 -2.32 -12.01
C ASN A 11 5.20 -3.13 -11.40
N SER A 12 3.98 -2.73 -11.75
CA SER A 12 2.78 -3.52 -11.49
C SER A 12 2.07 -3.75 -12.81
N MET A 13 1.87 -5.01 -13.18
CA MET A 13 1.17 -5.33 -14.43
C MET A 13 -0.33 -5.17 -14.31
N ALA A 14 -0.87 -5.31 -13.10
CA ALA A 14 -2.30 -5.19 -12.82
C ALA A 14 -2.54 -4.57 -11.44
N GLN A 15 -3.67 -3.90 -11.31
CA GLN A 15 -4.11 -3.31 -10.05
C GLN A 15 -5.59 -3.64 -9.83
N LEU A 16 -5.91 -4.21 -8.67
CA LEU A 16 -7.28 -4.40 -8.22
C LEU A 16 -7.73 -3.16 -7.44
N ARG A 17 -8.87 -2.61 -7.83
CA ARG A 17 -9.52 -1.50 -7.12
C ARG A 17 -10.95 -1.87 -6.76
N SER A 18 -11.45 -1.28 -5.68
CA SER A 18 -12.87 -1.30 -5.38
C SER A 18 -13.60 -0.22 -6.18
N ASP A 19 -14.68 -0.62 -6.84
CA ASP A 19 -15.68 0.28 -7.39
C ASP A 19 -17.02 -0.05 -6.74
N HIS A 20 -17.45 0.76 -5.79
CA HIS A 20 -18.64 0.51 -4.97
C HIS A 20 -18.70 -0.91 -4.38
N GLY A 21 -17.59 -1.38 -3.81
CA GLY A 21 -17.45 -2.71 -3.22
C GLY A 21 -17.21 -3.85 -4.23
N LYS A 22 -17.31 -3.56 -5.53
CA LYS A 22 -17.05 -4.55 -6.60
C LYS A 22 -15.61 -4.47 -7.09
N ALA A 23 -15.10 -5.61 -7.53
CA ALA A 23 -13.78 -5.72 -8.12
C ALA A 23 -13.71 -5.02 -9.47
N ASN A 24 -12.69 -4.19 -9.64
CA ASN A 24 -12.33 -3.56 -10.90
C ASN A 24 -10.81 -3.71 -11.10
N TRP A 25 -10.41 -4.50 -12.09
CA TRP A 25 -9.02 -4.67 -12.45
C TRP A 25 -8.59 -3.65 -13.51
N LEU A 26 -7.46 -3.04 -13.30
CA LEU A 26 -6.75 -2.19 -14.26
C LEU A 26 -5.48 -2.90 -14.72
N GLY A 27 -5.12 -2.77 -16.00
CA GLY A 27 -3.92 -3.40 -16.55
C GLY A 27 -4.14 -4.82 -17.05
N GLN A 28 -3.08 -5.62 -17.08
CA GLN A 28 -3.07 -6.97 -17.63
C GLN A 28 -3.30 -8.01 -16.51
N VAL A 29 -4.51 -8.51 -16.44
CA VAL A 29 -4.92 -9.49 -15.42
C VAL A 29 -4.37 -10.87 -15.77
N PRO A 30 -3.70 -11.58 -14.83
CA PRO A 30 -3.25 -12.95 -15.07
C PRO A 30 -4.40 -13.93 -15.33
N ALA A 31 -4.12 -14.95 -16.11
CA ALA A 31 -5.08 -15.99 -16.42
C ALA A 31 -5.59 -16.72 -15.16
N GLY A 32 -6.90 -17.04 -15.15
CA GLY A 32 -7.54 -17.74 -14.04
C GLY A 32 -7.87 -16.86 -12.83
N VAL A 33 -7.46 -15.60 -12.82
CA VAL A 33 -7.81 -14.63 -11.76
C VAL A 33 -9.25 -14.16 -11.99
N PRO A 34 -10.13 -14.20 -10.97
CA PRO A 34 -11.49 -13.70 -11.10
C PRO A 34 -11.50 -12.18 -11.32
N THR A 35 -12.37 -11.73 -12.22
CA THR A 35 -12.44 -10.31 -12.61
C THR A 35 -13.70 -9.61 -12.11
N GLU A 36 -14.67 -10.35 -11.63
CA GLU A 36 -15.96 -9.84 -11.19
C GLU A 36 -16.33 -10.38 -9.80
N GLY A 37 -17.08 -9.61 -9.04
CA GLY A 37 -17.56 -10.00 -7.71
C GLY A 37 -17.21 -8.96 -6.63
N ASP A 38 -17.32 -9.37 -5.38
CA ASP A 38 -16.88 -8.60 -4.23
C ASP A 38 -15.35 -8.44 -4.26
N VAL A 39 -14.85 -7.22 -4.02
CA VAL A 39 -13.43 -6.91 -4.16
C VAL A 39 -12.55 -7.73 -3.21
N ILE A 40 -13.04 -8.03 -2.01
CA ILE A 40 -12.29 -8.83 -1.02
C ILE A 40 -12.26 -10.30 -1.44
N GLU A 41 -13.40 -10.85 -1.85
CA GLU A 41 -13.48 -12.23 -2.35
C GLU A 41 -12.58 -12.43 -3.58
N VAL A 42 -12.59 -11.46 -4.50
CA VAL A 42 -11.73 -11.47 -5.68
C VAL A 42 -10.25 -11.38 -5.28
N ALA A 43 -9.88 -10.54 -4.33
CA ALA A 43 -8.51 -10.47 -3.83
C ALA A 43 -8.04 -11.80 -3.22
N GLU A 44 -8.86 -12.42 -2.36
CA GLU A 44 -8.56 -13.72 -1.75
C GLU A 44 -8.43 -14.85 -2.78
N ALA A 45 -9.34 -14.90 -3.74
CA ALA A 45 -9.32 -15.91 -4.80
C ALA A 45 -8.12 -15.71 -5.73
N SER A 46 -7.76 -14.46 -6.03
CA SER A 46 -6.57 -14.12 -6.81
C SER A 46 -5.28 -14.61 -6.15
N LEU A 47 -5.14 -14.44 -4.84
CA LEU A 47 -3.99 -14.94 -4.09
C LEU A 47 -3.87 -16.48 -4.13
N LYS A 48 -5.00 -17.19 -4.20
CA LYS A 48 -5.00 -18.66 -4.34
C LYS A 48 -4.53 -19.10 -5.73
N VAL A 49 -4.97 -18.40 -6.78
CA VAL A 49 -4.57 -18.66 -8.17
C VAL A 49 -3.10 -18.33 -8.40
N LEU A 50 -2.64 -17.19 -7.88
CA LEU A 50 -1.30 -16.65 -8.09
C LEU A 50 -0.26 -17.20 -7.08
N LYS A 51 -0.58 -18.25 -6.35
CA LYS A 51 0.30 -18.82 -5.35
C LYS A 51 1.58 -19.35 -5.99
N ALA A 52 2.72 -18.72 -5.68
CA ALA A 52 4.04 -19.21 -6.07
C ALA A 52 4.63 -20.16 -5.01
N PRO A 53 5.50 -21.10 -5.39
CA PRO A 53 6.21 -21.93 -4.44
C PRO A 53 7.17 -21.10 -3.59
N HIS A 54 7.31 -21.46 -2.33
CA HIS A 54 8.32 -20.84 -1.48
C HIS A 54 9.73 -21.28 -1.92
N VAL A 55 10.61 -20.30 -2.14
CA VAL A 55 12.03 -20.54 -2.45
C VAL A 55 12.88 -20.16 -1.26
N SER A 56 13.60 -21.13 -0.70
CA SER A 56 14.48 -20.93 0.45
C SER A 56 15.59 -19.92 0.12
N GLY A 57 15.91 -19.04 1.06
CA GLY A 57 16.95 -18.03 0.90
C GLY A 57 16.52 -16.71 0.28
N LEU A 58 15.32 -16.64 -0.29
CA LEU A 58 14.75 -15.38 -0.75
C LEU A 58 14.13 -14.57 0.41
N PRO A 59 13.98 -13.24 0.26
CA PRO A 59 13.20 -12.42 1.17
C PRO A 59 11.75 -12.92 1.31
N ASN A 60 11.11 -12.62 2.44
CA ASN A 60 9.76 -13.13 2.74
C ASN A 60 8.67 -12.64 1.76
N LEU A 61 8.85 -11.48 1.15
CA LEU A 61 7.97 -10.96 0.11
C LEU A 61 8.70 -11.01 -1.23
N THR A 62 8.26 -11.88 -2.12
CA THR A 62 8.79 -12.01 -3.49
C THR A 62 7.76 -11.66 -4.55
N SER A 63 6.48 -11.64 -4.20
CA SER A 63 5.33 -11.28 -5.03
C SER A 63 4.10 -11.13 -4.14
N GLY A 64 3.01 -10.59 -4.66
CA GLY A 64 1.74 -10.53 -3.98
C GLY A 64 0.92 -9.30 -4.35
N LEU A 65 -0.22 -9.18 -3.70
CA LEU A 65 -1.05 -7.98 -3.77
C LEU A 65 -0.60 -7.01 -2.66
N VAL A 66 -0.15 -5.85 -3.05
CA VAL A 66 0.38 -4.81 -2.14
C VAL A 66 -0.42 -3.53 -2.34
N GLY A 67 -0.91 -2.97 -1.24
CA GLY A 67 -1.71 -1.76 -1.35
C GLY A 67 -2.39 -1.37 -0.06
N SER A 68 -3.54 -0.73 -0.18
CA SER A 68 -4.35 -0.28 0.95
C SER A 68 -5.73 -0.91 0.91
N VAL A 69 -6.20 -1.25 2.11
CA VAL A 69 -7.59 -1.61 2.38
C VAL A 69 -8.09 -0.58 3.38
N GLY A 70 -9.09 0.21 2.99
CA GLY A 70 -9.65 1.27 3.81
C GLY A 70 -10.38 0.72 5.03
N TRP A 71 -10.60 1.58 6.03
CA TRP A 71 -11.30 1.21 7.25
C TRP A 71 -12.70 0.67 6.98
N ASP A 72 -13.38 1.24 6.01
CA ASP A 72 -14.76 0.90 5.66
C ASP A 72 -14.93 -0.49 5.02
N ALA A 73 -13.84 -1.12 4.61
CA ALA A 73 -13.83 -2.50 4.13
C ALA A 73 -14.36 -3.51 5.17
N ILE A 74 -14.39 -3.13 6.46
CA ILE A 74 -15.04 -3.94 7.51
C ILE A 74 -16.47 -4.34 7.16
N ARG A 75 -17.17 -3.56 6.32
CA ARG A 75 -18.56 -3.82 5.94
C ARG A 75 -18.75 -5.03 5.04
N HIS A 76 -17.69 -5.48 4.35
CA HIS A 76 -17.73 -6.75 3.61
C HIS A 76 -17.93 -7.95 4.54
N TRP A 77 -17.46 -7.86 5.80
CA TRP A 77 -17.61 -8.92 6.80
C TRP A 77 -18.72 -8.60 7.81
N GLU A 78 -18.97 -7.33 8.08
CA GLU A 78 -19.97 -6.86 9.06
C GLU A 78 -21.02 -5.95 8.38
N PRO A 79 -21.95 -6.51 7.62
CA PRO A 79 -22.93 -5.73 6.84
C PRO A 79 -23.92 -4.91 7.70
N LYS A 80 -23.94 -5.16 9.02
CA LYS A 80 -24.73 -4.35 9.98
C LYS A 80 -24.18 -2.94 10.15
N LEU A 81 -22.87 -2.75 9.91
CA LEU A 81 -22.24 -1.46 10.00
C LEU A 81 -22.62 -0.61 8.79
N ARG A 82 -23.22 0.53 9.05
CA ARG A 82 -23.60 1.47 7.97
C ARG A 82 -22.50 2.49 7.76
N ALA A 83 -22.30 2.90 6.51
CA ALA A 83 -21.43 4.02 6.18
C ALA A 83 -22.20 5.31 6.47
N GLU A 84 -21.76 6.06 7.47
CA GLU A 84 -22.36 7.35 7.81
C GLU A 84 -21.40 8.52 7.49
N ALA A 85 -20.10 8.23 7.37
CA ALA A 85 -19.13 9.26 7.03
C ALA A 85 -19.19 9.59 5.53
N PRO A 86 -19.24 10.88 5.16
CA PRO A 86 -19.17 11.29 3.76
C PRO A 86 -17.80 10.95 3.17
N ASP A 87 -17.79 10.45 1.95
CA ASP A 87 -16.55 10.29 1.18
C ASP A 87 -16.12 11.65 0.61
N GLU A 88 -15.20 12.31 1.28
CA GLU A 88 -14.64 13.60 0.84
C GLU A 88 -13.43 13.44 -0.08
N THR A 89 -12.89 12.26 -0.23
CA THR A 89 -11.62 12.00 -0.93
C THR A 89 -11.79 11.33 -2.28
N GLY A 90 -12.88 10.60 -2.47
CA GLY A 90 -13.12 9.80 -3.67
C GLY A 90 -12.09 8.69 -3.87
N GLN A 91 -11.39 8.28 -2.82
CA GLN A 91 -10.40 7.22 -2.91
C GLN A 91 -11.08 5.84 -2.89
N PRO A 92 -10.65 4.90 -3.74
CA PRO A 92 -11.15 3.54 -3.67
C PRO A 92 -10.94 2.93 -2.28
N GLU A 93 -11.96 2.24 -1.76
CA GLU A 93 -11.87 1.53 -0.48
C GLU A 93 -10.75 0.49 -0.48
N VAL A 94 -10.54 -0.18 -1.59
CA VAL A 94 -9.47 -1.16 -1.81
C VAL A 94 -8.67 -0.76 -3.03
N THR A 95 -7.34 -0.72 -2.89
CA THR A 95 -6.41 -0.54 -3.99
C THR A 95 -5.21 -1.44 -3.77
N LEU A 96 -5.06 -2.47 -4.59
CA LEU A 96 -4.03 -3.49 -4.48
C LEU A 96 -3.29 -3.65 -5.80
N ALA A 97 -2.02 -3.33 -5.83
CA ALA A 97 -1.14 -3.55 -6.97
C ALA A 97 -0.60 -4.99 -6.95
N LEU A 98 -0.60 -5.67 -8.09
CA LEU A 98 0.08 -6.94 -8.24
C LEU A 98 1.58 -6.70 -8.41
N ALA A 99 2.33 -6.90 -7.33
CA ALA A 99 3.77 -6.70 -7.30
C ALA A 99 4.47 -7.89 -7.94
N THR A 100 4.84 -7.75 -9.22
CA THR A 100 5.55 -8.79 -9.98
C THR A 100 7.05 -8.56 -10.01
N ASP A 101 7.47 -7.30 -9.97
CA ASP A 101 8.87 -6.90 -10.06
C ASP A 101 9.23 -6.09 -8.81
N ILE A 102 10.14 -6.63 -8.00
CA ILE A 102 10.47 -6.06 -6.68
C ILE A 102 11.99 -5.99 -6.55
N ALA A 103 12.48 -4.84 -6.10
CA ALA A 103 13.83 -4.72 -5.55
C ALA A 103 13.76 -4.75 -4.03
N VAL A 104 14.60 -5.55 -3.40
CA VAL A 104 14.63 -5.71 -1.94
C VAL A 104 16.02 -5.37 -1.42
N VAL A 105 16.10 -4.39 -0.55
CA VAL A 105 17.35 -4.05 0.15
C VAL A 105 17.39 -4.79 1.48
N ASP A 106 18.36 -5.67 1.67
CA ASP A 106 18.66 -6.31 2.95
C ASP A 106 19.66 -5.45 3.73
N HIS A 107 19.18 -4.77 4.74
CA HIS A 107 20.00 -3.87 5.57
C HIS A 107 20.99 -4.59 6.49
N VAL A 108 20.86 -5.89 6.68
CA VAL A 108 21.78 -6.70 7.50
C VAL A 108 22.98 -7.15 6.68
N SER A 109 22.74 -7.67 5.49
CA SER A 109 23.82 -8.15 4.61
C SER A 109 24.37 -7.04 3.70
N GLY A 110 23.68 -5.91 3.56
CA GLY A 110 24.02 -4.85 2.62
C GLY A 110 23.80 -5.24 1.16
N SER A 111 23.04 -6.30 0.90
CA SER A 111 22.76 -6.79 -0.45
C SER A 111 21.44 -6.26 -1.00
N VAL A 112 21.31 -6.25 -2.32
CA VAL A 112 20.08 -5.94 -3.04
C VAL A 112 19.66 -7.16 -3.84
N TRP A 113 18.41 -7.57 -3.65
CA TRP A 113 17.78 -8.62 -4.43
C TRP A 113 16.91 -7.96 -5.50
N LEU A 114 17.04 -8.42 -6.73
CA LEU A 114 16.13 -8.06 -7.83
C LEU A 114 15.32 -9.30 -8.16
N ILE A 115 14.01 -9.18 -8.11
CA ILE A 115 13.07 -10.29 -8.27
C ILE A 115 12.08 -9.91 -9.37
N ALA A 116 12.00 -10.73 -10.41
CA ALA A 116 10.98 -10.64 -11.44
C ALA A 116 10.22 -11.98 -11.50
N ASN A 117 8.91 -11.92 -11.45
CA ASN A 117 8.06 -13.10 -11.47
C ASN A 117 7.57 -13.38 -12.90
N ALA A 118 7.74 -14.61 -13.37
CA ALA A 118 7.09 -15.08 -14.59
C ALA A 118 5.59 -15.28 -14.30
N VAL A 119 4.74 -14.56 -15.03
CA VAL A 119 3.29 -14.59 -14.83
C VAL A 119 2.62 -15.07 -16.12
N ASN A 120 1.81 -16.11 -16.01
CA ASN A 120 0.99 -16.56 -17.13
C ASN A 120 -0.23 -15.63 -17.28
N VAL A 121 -0.32 -14.96 -18.42
CA VAL A 121 -1.39 -13.98 -18.69
C VAL A 121 -2.47 -14.50 -19.63
N ASP A 122 -2.26 -15.62 -20.31
CA ASP A 122 -3.18 -16.13 -21.35
C ASP A 122 -3.53 -17.62 -21.24
N ASP A 123 -3.10 -18.26 -20.13
CA ASP A 123 -3.39 -19.68 -19.81
C ASP A 123 -2.98 -20.70 -20.90
N ARG A 124 -1.97 -20.36 -21.69
CA ARG A 124 -1.45 -21.28 -22.71
C ARG A 124 -0.29 -22.07 -22.15
N PRO A 125 -0.31 -23.42 -22.22
CA PRO A 125 0.80 -24.26 -21.74
C PRO A 125 2.14 -23.92 -22.40
N THR A 126 2.11 -23.47 -23.66
CA THR A 126 3.29 -23.06 -24.44
C THR A 126 3.83 -21.69 -24.05
N ARG A 127 3.14 -20.96 -23.18
CA ARG A 127 3.53 -19.61 -22.75
C ARG A 127 4.57 -19.59 -21.63
N ALA A 128 4.83 -20.70 -20.97
CA ALA A 128 5.72 -20.74 -19.82
C ALA A 128 7.13 -20.23 -20.14
N ASP A 129 7.70 -20.66 -21.28
CA ASP A 129 9.03 -20.21 -21.72
C ASP A 129 9.03 -18.72 -22.04
N ALA A 130 8.01 -18.24 -22.76
CA ALA A 130 7.89 -16.82 -23.09
C ALA A 130 7.70 -15.95 -21.82
N ALA A 131 6.90 -16.38 -20.85
CA ALA A 131 6.74 -15.69 -19.58
C ALA A 131 8.05 -15.64 -18.76
N TYR A 132 8.84 -16.70 -18.84
CA TYR A 132 10.17 -16.73 -18.24
C TYR A 132 11.13 -15.74 -18.93
N ASP A 133 11.21 -15.75 -20.26
CA ASP A 133 12.05 -14.85 -21.02
C ASP A 133 11.67 -13.37 -20.78
N GLU A 134 10.38 -13.06 -20.75
CA GLU A 134 9.87 -11.73 -20.38
C GLU A 134 10.28 -11.33 -18.95
N ALA A 135 10.29 -12.26 -18.00
CA ALA A 135 10.75 -12.00 -16.63
C ALA A 135 12.26 -11.73 -16.58
N ILE A 136 13.05 -12.44 -17.36
CA ILE A 136 14.50 -12.18 -17.51
C ILE A 136 14.76 -10.80 -18.09
N GLU A 137 14.04 -10.40 -19.14
CA GLU A 137 14.19 -9.06 -19.73
C GLU A 137 13.86 -7.95 -18.70
N ARG A 138 12.82 -8.13 -17.88
CA ARG A 138 12.48 -7.19 -16.81
C ARG A 138 13.54 -7.16 -15.72
N LEU A 139 14.10 -8.31 -15.35
CA LEU A 139 15.20 -8.40 -14.39
C LEU A 139 16.44 -7.65 -14.87
N ASP A 140 16.82 -7.84 -16.13
CA ASP A 140 17.94 -7.13 -16.78
C ASP A 140 17.68 -5.60 -16.82
N ALA A 141 16.43 -5.20 -17.09
CA ALA A 141 16.05 -3.79 -17.07
C ALA A 141 16.17 -3.19 -15.65
N MET A 142 15.75 -3.92 -14.61
CA MET A 142 15.93 -3.50 -13.22
C MET A 142 17.41 -3.36 -12.86
N GLN A 143 18.24 -4.32 -13.27
CA GLN A 143 19.68 -4.28 -13.04
C GLN A 143 20.33 -3.06 -13.71
N ARG A 144 20.00 -2.76 -14.97
CA ARG A 144 20.49 -1.57 -15.67
C ARG A 144 20.06 -0.28 -14.96
N LYS A 145 18.80 -0.18 -14.54
CA LYS A 145 18.31 0.98 -13.77
C LYS A 145 19.06 1.15 -12.45
N ALA A 146 19.26 0.06 -11.71
CA ALA A 146 19.96 0.10 -10.42
C ALA A 146 21.44 0.50 -10.57
N ALA A 147 22.07 0.14 -11.70
CA ALA A 147 23.46 0.50 -12.00
C ALA A 147 23.62 1.93 -12.57
N THR A 148 22.52 2.57 -12.97
CA THR A 148 22.56 3.92 -13.55
C THR A 148 22.62 4.96 -12.42
N PRO A 149 23.63 5.84 -12.41
CA PRO A 149 23.70 6.94 -11.43
C PRO A 149 22.45 7.83 -11.53
N VAL A 150 21.89 8.19 -10.40
CA VAL A 150 20.80 9.16 -10.35
C VAL A 150 21.33 10.52 -10.79
N ALA A 151 20.81 11.06 -11.89
CA ALA A 151 21.15 12.40 -12.35
C ALA A 151 20.50 13.42 -11.39
N GLY A 152 21.32 14.29 -10.79
CA GLY A 152 20.86 15.36 -9.91
C GLY A 152 21.58 15.34 -8.57
N GLU A 153 21.42 16.42 -7.84
CA GLU A 153 21.92 16.53 -6.47
C GLU A 153 21.21 15.53 -5.56
N ALA A 154 21.97 14.91 -4.65
CA ALA A 154 21.36 14.09 -3.60
C ALA A 154 20.33 14.94 -2.85
N ARG A 155 19.05 14.56 -2.91
CA ARG A 155 18.01 15.26 -2.18
C ARG A 155 18.27 15.11 -0.68
N VAL A 156 18.81 16.15 -0.09
CA VAL A 156 19.05 16.26 1.36
C VAL A 156 17.86 17.01 1.93
N SER A 157 17.09 16.35 2.77
CA SER A 157 16.04 17.03 3.52
C SER A 157 16.66 17.69 4.74
N VAL A 158 16.75 19.02 4.72
CA VAL A 158 17.19 19.82 5.86
C VAL A 158 15.96 20.36 6.55
N LEU A 159 15.84 20.11 7.86
CA LEU A 159 14.79 20.72 8.66
C LEU A 159 15.13 22.20 8.90
N ASP A 160 14.51 23.09 8.15
CA ASP A 160 14.58 24.52 8.39
C ASP A 160 13.54 24.93 9.44
N ARG A 161 14.01 25.12 10.67
CA ARG A 161 13.18 25.57 11.80
C ARG A 161 12.74 27.02 11.73
N SER A 162 13.28 27.79 10.80
CA SER A 162 12.88 29.21 10.57
C SER A 162 11.63 29.32 9.69
N MET A 163 11.22 28.24 9.03
CA MET A 163 10.00 28.26 8.22
C MET A 163 8.75 28.53 9.07
N PRO A 164 7.83 29.35 8.59
CA PRO A 164 6.56 29.59 9.28
C PRO A 164 5.81 28.28 9.48
N GLN A 165 5.18 28.15 10.65
CA GLN A 165 4.34 26.98 10.92
C GLN A 165 3.19 26.91 9.92
N PRO A 166 2.91 25.74 9.33
CA PRO A 166 1.81 25.59 8.39
C PRO A 166 0.46 25.84 9.10
N GLN A 167 -0.48 26.41 8.37
CA GLN A 167 -1.85 26.56 8.88
C GLN A 167 -2.57 25.21 8.80
N LEU A 168 -2.92 24.68 9.96
CA LEU A 168 -3.72 23.46 10.08
C LEU A 168 -5.20 23.80 10.00
N ARG A 169 -5.93 23.12 9.13
CA ARG A 169 -7.40 23.18 9.06
C ARG A 169 -7.99 21.99 9.80
N PHE A 170 -8.62 22.27 10.93
CA PHE A 170 -9.34 21.26 11.71
C PHE A 170 -10.69 20.99 11.06
N ARG A 171 -10.97 19.74 10.70
CA ARG A 171 -12.26 19.36 10.11
C ARG A 171 -13.38 19.24 11.13
N THR A 172 -13.04 19.00 12.37
CA THR A 172 -13.98 18.95 13.50
C THR A 172 -13.70 20.12 14.44
N ALA A 173 -14.73 20.86 14.80
CA ALA A 173 -14.62 21.93 15.78
C ALA A 173 -14.23 21.37 17.16
N LYS A 174 -13.43 22.11 17.92
CA LYS A 174 -12.98 21.70 19.25
C LYS A 174 -14.13 21.27 20.16
N ALA A 175 -15.17 22.09 20.25
CA ALA A 175 -16.33 21.82 21.11
C ALA A 175 -17.08 20.54 20.70
N GLU A 176 -17.12 20.23 19.41
CA GLU A 176 -17.73 19.00 18.91
C GLU A 176 -16.89 17.77 19.25
N TYR A 177 -15.58 17.83 19.08
CA TYR A 177 -14.67 16.78 19.48
C TYR A 177 -14.77 16.49 21.00
N GLU A 178 -14.78 17.54 21.84
CA GLU A 178 -14.93 17.41 23.27
C GLU A 178 -16.30 16.80 23.65
N ARG A 179 -17.38 17.13 22.95
CA ARG A 179 -18.68 16.50 23.13
C ARG A 179 -18.65 14.99 22.83
N TRP A 180 -17.99 14.59 21.75
CA TRP A 180 -17.84 13.16 21.42
C TRP A 180 -17.04 12.40 22.49
N VAL A 181 -16.04 13.04 23.08
CA VAL A 181 -15.28 12.46 24.19
C VAL A 181 -16.20 12.20 25.39
N GLU A 182 -17.03 13.16 25.79
CA GLU A 182 -17.93 13.00 26.91
C GLU A 182 -19.05 11.97 26.64
N GLU A 183 -19.54 11.90 25.41
CA GLU A 183 -20.50 10.89 24.99
C GLU A 183 -19.90 9.47 25.04
N THR A 184 -18.69 9.32 24.55
CA THR A 184 -17.94 8.05 24.58
C THR A 184 -17.68 7.58 26.01
N LYS A 185 -17.34 8.50 26.94
CA LYS A 185 -17.17 8.14 28.36
C LYS A 185 -18.45 7.55 28.94
N ARG A 186 -19.63 8.04 28.55
CA ARG A 186 -20.90 7.45 29.00
C ARG A 186 -21.07 6.04 28.49
N HIS A 187 -20.80 5.78 27.21
CA HIS A 187 -20.85 4.42 26.66
C HIS A 187 -19.89 3.44 27.33
N ILE A 188 -18.73 3.92 27.79
CA ILE A 188 -17.79 3.09 28.58
C ILE A 188 -18.39 2.76 29.95
N VAL A 189 -18.99 3.73 30.63
CA VAL A 189 -19.61 3.53 31.96
C VAL A 189 -20.82 2.61 31.84
N ASP A 190 -21.61 2.74 30.78
CA ASP A 190 -22.80 1.93 30.52
C ASP A 190 -22.45 0.48 30.12
N GLY A 191 -21.17 0.21 29.82
CA GLY A 191 -20.70 -1.11 29.44
C GLY A 191 -20.87 -1.45 27.96
N ASP A 192 -21.22 -0.48 27.13
CA ASP A 192 -21.39 -0.68 25.68
C ASP A 192 -20.05 -0.94 24.97
N VAL A 193 -19.01 -0.28 25.45
CA VAL A 193 -17.65 -0.40 24.90
C VAL A 193 -16.62 -0.39 26.01
N PHE A 194 -15.54 -1.09 25.80
CA PHE A 194 -14.40 -1.17 26.72
C PHE A 194 -13.37 -0.06 26.43
N GLN A 195 -13.13 0.22 25.16
CA GLN A 195 -12.19 1.23 24.68
C GLN A 195 -12.69 1.81 23.36
N THR A 196 -12.49 3.11 23.17
CA THR A 196 -12.81 3.80 21.91
C THR A 196 -11.70 4.80 21.57
N VAL A 197 -11.39 4.90 20.30
CA VAL A 197 -10.48 5.91 19.77
C VAL A 197 -11.30 6.91 18.96
N ILE A 198 -11.34 8.16 19.41
CA ILE A 198 -11.99 9.27 18.71
C ILE A 198 -10.95 9.91 17.80
N SER A 199 -11.24 9.97 16.51
CA SER A 199 -10.34 10.49 15.51
C SER A 199 -10.66 11.94 15.13
N GLN A 200 -9.64 12.66 14.70
CA GLN A 200 -9.78 14.01 14.13
C GLN A 200 -8.94 14.11 12.85
N ARG A 201 -9.53 14.71 11.82
CA ARG A 201 -8.82 15.02 10.58
C ARG A 201 -8.30 16.45 10.58
N LEU A 202 -7.04 16.56 10.19
CA LEU A 202 -6.33 17.81 10.01
C LEU A 202 -5.86 17.89 8.55
N ASP A 203 -6.20 18.98 7.88
CA ASP A 203 -5.72 19.23 6.53
C ASP A 203 -4.66 20.33 6.55
N LEU A 204 -3.68 20.16 5.69
CA LEU A 204 -2.59 21.10 5.56
C LEU A 204 -2.16 21.16 4.09
N ASP A 205 -1.94 22.34 3.57
CA ASP A 205 -1.37 22.52 2.25
C ASP A 205 0.15 22.37 2.33
N SER A 206 0.69 21.47 1.54
CA SER A 206 2.14 21.22 1.47
C SER A 206 2.62 21.35 0.02
N PRO A 207 3.61 22.21 -0.24
CA PRO A 207 4.26 22.27 -1.55
C PRO A 207 5.32 21.15 -1.72
N ALA A 208 5.61 20.38 -0.67
CA ALA A 208 6.62 19.33 -0.69
C ALA A 208 6.18 18.12 -1.51
N ASP A 209 7.13 17.51 -2.21
CA ASP A 209 6.92 16.23 -2.86
C ASP A 209 6.51 15.17 -1.80
N PRO A 210 5.43 14.41 -2.00
CA PRO A 210 4.96 13.42 -1.03
C PRO A 210 6.02 12.37 -0.68
N PHE A 211 6.87 11.99 -1.63
CA PHE A 211 7.97 11.06 -1.36
C PHE A 211 9.04 11.67 -0.44
N ASP A 212 9.32 12.96 -0.56
CA ASP A 212 10.23 13.65 0.37
C ASP A 212 9.61 13.75 1.78
N VAL A 213 8.29 13.95 1.89
CA VAL A 213 7.59 13.86 3.19
C VAL A 213 7.76 12.47 3.80
N TYR A 214 7.56 11.39 3.02
CA TYR A 214 7.80 10.02 3.47
C TYR A 214 9.25 9.81 3.94
N ARG A 215 10.24 10.32 3.19
CA ARG A 215 11.66 10.20 3.52
C ARG A 215 12.01 10.87 4.84
N VAL A 216 11.42 12.01 5.15
CA VAL A 216 11.60 12.71 6.43
C VAL A 216 10.88 11.96 7.55
N LEU A 217 9.61 11.57 7.33
CA LEU A 217 8.79 10.90 8.32
C LEU A 217 9.43 9.60 8.82
N ARG A 218 10.00 8.79 7.93
CA ARG A 218 10.66 7.54 8.29
C ARG A 218 11.89 7.70 9.20
N THR A 219 12.46 8.90 9.25
CA THR A 219 13.59 9.21 10.13
C THR A 219 13.17 9.86 11.44
N LEU A 220 12.11 10.67 11.43
CA LEU A 220 11.63 11.37 12.62
C LEU A 220 10.75 10.49 13.51
N ASN A 221 9.89 9.69 12.91
CA ASN A 221 8.95 8.83 13.64
C ASN A 221 8.85 7.45 12.96
N PRO A 222 9.90 6.62 13.09
CA PRO A 222 9.94 5.32 12.45
C PRO A 222 8.89 4.38 13.08
N SER A 223 8.01 3.85 12.25
CA SER A 223 7.11 2.75 12.59
C SER A 223 7.68 1.43 12.08
N PRO A 224 7.30 0.27 12.66
CA PRO A 224 7.74 -1.04 12.19
C PRO A 224 7.40 -1.29 10.71
N TYR A 225 6.27 -0.76 10.26
CA TYR A 225 5.83 -0.81 8.88
C TYR A 225 5.55 0.61 8.39
N MET A 226 6.24 1.00 7.33
CA MET A 226 6.04 2.27 6.65
C MET A 226 5.98 2.03 5.15
N TYR A 227 5.06 2.68 4.47
CA TYR A 227 4.87 2.52 3.04
C TYR A 227 4.60 3.87 2.37
N PHE A 228 4.98 3.95 1.11
CA PHE A 228 4.63 5.02 0.18
C PHE A 228 4.18 4.34 -1.12
N MET A 229 3.01 4.70 -1.60
CA MET A 229 2.41 4.14 -2.81
C MET A 229 2.00 5.27 -3.76
N THR A 230 2.22 5.08 -5.06
CA THR A 230 1.84 6.01 -6.14
C THR A 230 1.03 5.28 -7.20
#